data_b0780dc68d9d8100f2868fa7cefde933
#
_entry.id   b0780dc68d9d8100f2868fa7cefde933
#
_cell.length_a   1.000
_cell.length_b   1.000
_cell.length_c   1.000
_cell.angle_alpha   90.00
_cell.angle_beta   90.00
_cell.angle_gamma   90.00
#
_symmetry.space_group_name_H-M   'P 1'
#
loop_
_entity.id
_entity.type
_entity.pdbx_description
1 polymer ?
#
loop_
_entity_poly.entity_id
_entity_poly.type
_entity_poly.pdbx_seq_one_letter_code
_entity_poly.pdbx_strand_id
1 'polypeptide(L)'
;LCDRRQRQMCIRDSSNRGLEEKMIRDITLGQYYPVDSVIHRMDPRTKLFGTMVFIISLFLSDNIVTYVIATLFLVMCIRLSKVPFSFMVRGLKAIVFLLLISVSFNLFLTDGKVLFQIGFLKITQEGIATACFMGLRLMYLVIGSSVMTLTTTPNQLTDGLEKSLGFLNAVHVPVHEISMMMSIALRFIPILVEETDKIMKAQMARGADFETGNLIQKAKSMVPLLVPLFISAFRRATDLAMAMEARCYRGGEGRTKMKPLKYEKRDHKAYLVYAVYLVLIVTGRILF
;
A
#
# COMPACT_ATOMS: atom_id res chain seq x y z
N LEU A 1 -10.47 25.20 46.47
CA LEU A 1 -10.49 25.80 45.11
C LEU A 1 -9.34 25.29 44.23
N CYS A 2 -8.18 24.99 44.79
CA CYS A 2 -7.03 24.42 44.07
C CYS A 2 -7.30 22.99 43.57
N ASP A 3 -7.96 22.16 44.38
CA ASP A 3 -8.24 20.74 44.08
C ASP A 3 -9.22 20.57 42.90
N ARG A 4 -10.19 21.44 42.70
CA ARG A 4 -11.11 21.40 41.56
C ARG A 4 -10.45 21.75 40.21
N ARG A 5 -9.53 22.73 40.22
CA ARG A 5 -8.76 23.08 39.00
C ARG A 5 -7.76 22.00 38.62
N GLN A 6 -7.09 21.39 39.59
CA GLN A 6 -6.19 20.27 39.34
C GLN A 6 -6.92 19.04 38.81
N ARG A 7 -8.11 18.70 39.36
CA ARG A 7 -8.93 17.61 38.82
C ARG A 7 -9.42 17.87 37.39
N GLN A 8 -9.84 19.09 37.07
CA GLN A 8 -10.24 19.44 35.70
C GLN A 8 -9.05 19.43 34.72
N MET A 9 -7.87 19.81 35.18
CA MET A 9 -6.65 19.75 34.40
C MET A 9 -6.23 18.29 34.15
N CYS A 10 -6.27 17.41 35.14
CA CYS A 10 -6.00 15.98 35.00
C CYS A 10 -7.04 15.26 34.13
N ILE A 11 -8.32 15.61 34.19
CA ILE A 11 -9.37 15.02 33.33
C ILE A 11 -9.20 15.47 31.88
N ARG A 12 -8.83 16.70 31.63
CA ARG A 12 -8.57 17.24 30.30
C ARG A 12 -7.31 16.64 29.69
N ASP A 13 -6.25 16.44 30.48
CA ASP A 13 -5.02 15.74 30.05
C ASP A 13 -5.24 14.24 29.78
N SER A 14 -6.14 13.59 30.53
CA SER A 14 -6.45 12.17 30.27
C SER A 14 -7.31 11.97 29.02
N SER A 15 -8.21 12.94 28.72
CA SER A 15 -9.04 12.90 27.52
C SER A 15 -8.21 13.17 26.26
N ASN A 16 -7.29 14.14 26.29
CA ASN A 16 -6.40 14.44 25.17
C ASN A 16 -5.36 13.32 24.97
N ARG A 17 -4.81 12.74 26.04
CA ARG A 17 -3.90 11.58 25.93
C ARG A 17 -4.56 10.39 25.23
N GLY A 18 -5.83 10.14 25.45
CA GLY A 18 -6.57 9.05 24.79
C GLY A 18 -6.79 9.27 23.29
N LEU A 19 -6.88 10.51 22.84
CA LEU A 19 -7.00 10.87 21.42
C LEU A 19 -5.64 10.91 20.72
N GLU A 20 -4.60 11.42 21.36
CA GLU A 20 -3.23 11.45 20.85
C GLU A 20 -2.61 10.04 20.77
N GLU A 21 -2.79 9.20 21.80
CA GLU A 21 -2.36 7.78 21.73
C GLU A 21 -3.08 7.00 20.62
N LYS A 22 -4.33 7.34 20.27
CA LYS A 22 -5.03 6.74 19.13
C LYS A 22 -4.49 7.22 17.79
N MET A 23 -4.16 8.51 17.63
CA MET A 23 -3.69 9.03 16.34
C MET A 23 -2.31 8.50 15.94
N ILE A 24 -1.44 8.18 16.87
CA ILE A 24 -0.07 7.76 16.59
C ILE A 24 0.08 6.23 16.59
N ARG A 25 -0.74 5.50 17.38
CA ARG A 25 -0.82 4.03 17.32
C ARG A 25 -1.42 3.50 16.02
N ASP A 26 -2.17 4.32 15.29
CA ASP A 26 -2.78 3.94 14.02
C ASP A 26 -1.83 4.07 12.81
N ILE A 27 -0.57 4.49 12.99
CA ILE A 27 0.48 4.30 12.00
C ILE A 27 0.93 2.82 12.03
N THR A 28 0.01 1.94 11.70
CA THR A 28 0.38 0.55 11.39
C THR A 28 1.18 0.58 10.10
N LEU A 29 2.48 0.33 10.22
CA LEU A 29 3.38 0.13 9.08
C LEU A 29 2.91 -1.05 8.25
N GLY A 30 2.10 -0.75 7.22
CA GLY A 30 1.47 -1.73 6.34
C GLY A 30 0.11 -2.22 6.86
N GLN A 31 -0.82 -2.34 5.95
CA GLN A 31 -2.17 -2.85 6.21
C GLN A 31 -2.19 -4.40 6.26
N TYR A 32 -1.12 -5.04 6.74
CA TYR A 32 -1.04 -6.49 6.81
C TYR A 32 -2.06 -7.05 7.82
N TYR A 33 -2.88 -8.00 7.36
CA TYR A 33 -3.86 -8.69 8.19
C TYR A 33 -3.33 -10.07 8.56
N PRO A 34 -2.96 -10.34 9.83
CA PRO A 34 -2.32 -11.59 10.24
C PRO A 34 -3.32 -12.74 10.31
N VAL A 35 -3.49 -13.47 9.21
CA VAL A 35 -4.29 -14.70 9.13
C VAL A 35 -3.53 -15.79 8.41
N ASP A 36 -3.64 -17.00 8.90
CA ASP A 36 -3.08 -18.17 8.25
C ASP A 36 -3.96 -18.61 7.07
N SER A 37 -3.51 -18.27 5.85
CA SER A 37 -4.14 -18.70 4.61
C SER A 37 -3.11 -19.19 3.59
N VAL A 38 -3.59 -19.86 2.56
CA VAL A 38 -2.74 -20.36 1.48
C VAL A 38 -1.96 -19.20 0.83
N ILE A 39 -2.64 -18.05 0.60
CA ILE A 39 -2.01 -16.88 -0.01
C ILE A 39 -0.96 -16.26 0.93
N HIS A 40 -1.21 -16.17 2.24
CA HIS A 40 -0.21 -15.62 3.18
C HIS A 40 1.09 -16.41 3.19
N ARG A 41 1.02 -17.75 3.02
CA ARG A 41 2.17 -18.66 3.01
C ARG A 41 2.88 -18.78 1.67
N MET A 42 2.39 -18.13 0.59
CA MET A 42 3.02 -18.12 -0.73
C MET A 42 4.24 -17.20 -0.73
N ASP A 43 5.20 -17.51 -1.63
CA ASP A 43 6.37 -16.66 -1.87
C ASP A 43 5.93 -15.25 -2.33
N PRO A 44 6.51 -14.17 -1.77
CA PRO A 44 6.19 -12.80 -2.16
C PRO A 44 6.36 -12.52 -3.66
N ARG A 45 7.29 -13.18 -4.34
CA ARG A 45 7.50 -13.07 -5.79
C ARG A 45 6.28 -13.58 -6.55
N THR A 46 5.75 -14.73 -6.14
CA THR A 46 4.57 -15.34 -6.77
C THR A 46 3.35 -14.44 -6.62
N LYS A 47 3.18 -13.80 -5.44
CA LYS A 47 2.09 -12.84 -5.21
C LYS A 47 2.24 -11.60 -6.07
N LEU A 48 3.45 -11.04 -6.13
CA LEU A 48 3.77 -9.85 -6.91
C LEU A 48 3.52 -10.12 -8.40
N PHE A 49 4.02 -11.25 -8.91
CA PHE A 49 3.79 -11.67 -10.29
C PHE A 49 2.29 -11.86 -10.56
N GLY A 50 1.56 -12.55 -9.69
CA GLY A 50 0.13 -12.76 -9.82
C GLY A 50 -0.68 -11.46 -9.83
N THR A 51 -0.31 -10.48 -8.99
CA THR A 51 -0.94 -9.16 -8.99
C THR A 51 -0.66 -8.41 -10.28
N MET A 52 0.57 -8.44 -10.79
CA MET A 52 0.92 -7.82 -12.08
C MET A 52 0.15 -8.45 -13.24
N VAL A 53 0.08 -9.77 -13.28
CA VAL A 53 -0.71 -10.52 -14.28
C VAL A 53 -2.19 -10.12 -14.22
N PHE A 54 -2.75 -10.01 -13.01
CA PHE A 54 -4.14 -9.59 -12.82
C PHE A 54 -4.37 -8.16 -13.30
N ILE A 55 -3.50 -7.21 -12.94
CA ILE A 55 -3.59 -5.81 -13.38
C ILE A 55 -3.55 -5.73 -14.90
N ILE A 56 -2.56 -6.38 -15.55
CA ILE A 56 -2.41 -6.37 -17.00
C ILE A 56 -3.65 -7.00 -17.67
N SER A 57 -4.16 -8.10 -17.13
CA SER A 57 -5.34 -8.77 -17.68
C SER A 57 -6.59 -7.90 -17.67
N LEU A 58 -6.77 -7.04 -16.67
CA LEU A 58 -7.89 -6.09 -16.61
C LEU A 58 -7.83 -5.02 -17.71
N PHE A 59 -6.61 -4.61 -18.13
CA PHE A 59 -6.45 -3.71 -19.26
C PHE A 59 -6.67 -4.40 -20.61
N LEU A 60 -6.49 -5.72 -20.67
CA LEU A 60 -6.81 -6.51 -21.86
C LEU A 60 -8.29 -6.88 -21.96
N SER A 61 -9.06 -6.69 -20.90
CA SER A 61 -10.47 -7.09 -20.82
C SER A 61 -11.39 -5.99 -21.34
N ASP A 62 -12.03 -6.21 -22.48
CA ASP A 62 -12.98 -5.27 -23.11
C ASP A 62 -14.39 -5.86 -23.21
N ASN A 63 -14.57 -7.19 -22.98
CA ASN A 63 -15.80 -7.94 -23.15
C ASN A 63 -16.37 -8.44 -21.82
N ILE A 64 -17.71 -8.61 -21.73
CA ILE A 64 -18.41 -9.12 -20.54
C ILE A 64 -17.85 -10.48 -20.11
N VAL A 65 -17.51 -11.36 -21.06
CA VAL A 65 -16.97 -12.70 -20.77
C VAL A 65 -15.64 -12.62 -20.03
N THR A 66 -14.74 -11.74 -20.46
CA THR A 66 -13.44 -11.54 -19.81
C THR A 66 -13.59 -10.95 -18.40
N TYR A 67 -14.57 -10.06 -18.18
CA TYR A 67 -14.88 -9.55 -16.84
C TYR A 67 -15.46 -10.62 -15.91
N VAL A 68 -16.28 -11.56 -16.43
CA VAL A 68 -16.78 -12.69 -15.62
C VAL A 68 -15.62 -13.60 -15.19
N ILE A 69 -14.68 -13.91 -16.08
CA ILE A 69 -13.49 -14.69 -15.76
C ILE A 69 -12.63 -13.97 -14.71
N ALA A 70 -12.41 -12.66 -14.86
CA ALA A 70 -11.67 -11.84 -13.89
C ALA A 70 -12.37 -11.81 -12.52
N THR A 71 -13.70 -11.74 -12.50
CA THR A 71 -14.50 -11.80 -11.26
C THR A 71 -14.32 -13.13 -10.55
N LEU A 72 -14.43 -14.24 -11.28
CA LEU A 72 -14.26 -15.58 -10.71
C LEU A 72 -12.85 -15.74 -10.11
N PHE A 73 -11.83 -15.28 -10.82
CA PHE A 73 -10.46 -15.31 -10.34
C PHE A 73 -10.29 -14.44 -9.08
N LEU A 74 -10.82 -13.23 -9.06
CA LEU A 74 -10.75 -12.32 -7.92
C LEU A 74 -11.46 -12.91 -6.70
N VAL A 75 -12.68 -13.44 -6.88
CA VAL A 75 -13.45 -14.10 -5.81
C VAL A 75 -12.70 -15.32 -5.27
N MET A 76 -12.06 -16.10 -6.13
CA MET A 76 -11.20 -17.22 -5.72
C MET A 76 -10.04 -16.73 -4.85
N CYS A 77 -9.34 -15.66 -5.25
CA CYS A 77 -8.25 -15.06 -4.48
C CYS A 77 -8.74 -14.55 -3.11
N ILE A 78 -9.88 -13.86 -3.06
CA ILE A 78 -10.48 -13.36 -1.81
C ILE A 78 -10.81 -14.52 -0.86
N ARG A 79 -11.44 -15.58 -1.37
CA ARG A 79 -11.79 -16.77 -0.57
C ARG A 79 -10.56 -17.49 -0.02
N LEU A 80 -9.52 -17.66 -0.85
CA LEU A 80 -8.25 -18.26 -0.44
C LEU A 80 -7.45 -17.41 0.53
N SER A 81 -7.60 -16.09 0.47
CA SER A 81 -6.96 -15.13 1.39
C SER A 81 -7.50 -15.21 2.81
N LYS A 82 -8.77 -15.62 3.01
CA LYS A 82 -9.48 -15.60 4.31
C LYS A 82 -9.53 -14.22 4.97
N VAL A 83 -9.25 -13.14 4.24
CA VAL A 83 -9.35 -11.77 4.75
C VAL A 83 -10.82 -11.33 4.69
N PRO A 84 -11.38 -10.70 5.75
CA PRO A 84 -12.74 -10.19 5.72
C PRO A 84 -12.91 -9.13 4.62
N PHE A 85 -13.94 -9.27 3.80
CA PHE A 85 -14.24 -8.37 2.67
C PHE A 85 -14.33 -6.90 3.09
N SER A 86 -14.80 -6.66 4.32
CA SER A 86 -14.89 -5.31 4.90
C SER A 86 -13.56 -4.55 4.91
N PHE A 87 -12.43 -5.23 5.14
CA PHE A 87 -11.10 -4.60 5.10
C PHE A 87 -10.67 -4.23 3.68
N MET A 88 -11.00 -5.05 2.68
CA MET A 88 -10.71 -4.79 1.27
C MET A 88 -11.52 -3.60 0.74
N VAL A 89 -12.82 -3.53 1.09
CA VAL A 89 -13.71 -2.43 0.71
C VAL A 89 -13.35 -1.11 1.39
N ARG A 90 -12.67 -1.15 2.53
CA ARG A 90 -12.22 0.08 3.20
C ARG A 90 -11.25 0.89 2.32
N GLY A 91 -10.42 0.21 1.51
CA GLY A 91 -9.59 0.84 0.48
C GLY A 91 -10.41 1.52 -0.64
N LEU A 92 -11.59 0.95 -0.99
CA LEU A 92 -12.48 1.56 -1.96
C LEU A 92 -13.04 2.90 -1.48
N LYS A 93 -13.36 3.03 -0.19
CA LYS A 93 -13.95 4.25 0.36
C LYS A 93 -13.11 5.49 0.06
N ALA A 94 -11.78 5.37 0.10
CA ALA A 94 -10.88 6.46 -0.23
C ALA A 94 -10.92 6.85 -1.71
N ILE A 95 -11.28 5.93 -2.60
CA ILE A 95 -11.22 6.10 -4.06
C ILE A 95 -12.62 6.29 -4.67
N VAL A 96 -13.70 6.11 -3.88
CA VAL A 96 -15.08 6.27 -4.36
C VAL A 96 -15.31 7.62 -5.04
N PHE A 97 -14.74 8.69 -4.50
CA PHE A 97 -14.87 10.02 -5.11
C PHE A 97 -14.25 10.08 -6.51
N LEU A 98 -13.02 9.54 -6.65
CA LEU A 98 -12.34 9.48 -7.95
C LEU A 98 -13.10 8.58 -8.94
N LEU A 99 -13.63 7.44 -8.44
CA LEU A 99 -14.44 6.52 -9.22
C LEU A 99 -15.72 7.20 -9.75
N LEU A 100 -16.43 7.93 -8.90
CA LEU A 100 -17.62 8.67 -9.29
C LEU A 100 -17.31 9.73 -10.37
N ILE A 101 -16.21 10.48 -10.20
CA ILE A 101 -15.76 11.44 -11.22
C ILE A 101 -15.47 10.72 -12.53
N SER A 102 -14.67 9.65 -12.51
CA SER A 102 -14.30 8.91 -13.72
C SER A 102 -15.51 8.34 -14.45
N VAL A 103 -16.43 7.70 -13.72
CA VAL A 103 -17.70 7.18 -14.27
C VAL A 103 -18.55 8.29 -14.86
N SER A 104 -18.67 9.44 -14.16
CA SER A 104 -19.42 10.60 -14.64
C SER A 104 -18.84 11.16 -15.93
N PHE A 105 -17.52 11.31 -16.02
CA PHE A 105 -16.88 11.76 -17.25
C PHE A 105 -17.14 10.81 -18.42
N ASN A 106 -16.97 9.51 -18.22
CA ASN A 106 -17.23 8.52 -19.27
C ASN A 106 -18.70 8.50 -19.70
N LEU A 107 -19.63 8.71 -18.76
CA LEU A 107 -21.06 8.72 -19.04
C LEU A 107 -21.47 9.89 -19.97
N PHE A 108 -20.86 11.07 -19.78
CA PHE A 108 -21.28 12.29 -20.47
C PHE A 108 -20.40 12.67 -21.66
N LEU A 109 -19.11 12.26 -21.67
CA LEU A 109 -18.17 12.62 -22.73
C LEU A 109 -18.03 11.56 -23.83
N THR A 110 -18.58 10.34 -23.65
CA THR A 110 -18.46 9.30 -24.67
C THR A 110 -19.51 9.52 -25.77
N ASP A 111 -19.04 9.69 -27.00
CA ASP A 111 -19.91 9.80 -28.16
C ASP A 111 -20.52 8.46 -28.54
N GLY A 112 -21.80 8.47 -28.97
CA GLY A 112 -22.50 7.26 -29.38
C GLY A 112 -24.00 7.51 -29.61
N LYS A 113 -24.79 6.41 -29.66
CA LYS A 113 -26.27 6.51 -29.84
C LYS A 113 -26.90 7.18 -28.63
N VAL A 114 -27.46 8.37 -28.85
CA VAL A 114 -28.09 9.18 -27.79
C VAL A 114 -29.38 8.50 -27.32
N LEU A 115 -29.42 8.09 -26.04
CA LEU A 115 -30.61 7.58 -25.38
C LEU A 115 -31.44 8.72 -24.77
N PHE A 116 -30.77 9.68 -24.19
CA PHE A 116 -31.41 10.80 -23.50
C PHE A 116 -30.51 12.04 -23.58
N GLN A 117 -31.11 13.20 -23.90
CA GLN A 117 -30.39 14.46 -23.99
C GLN A 117 -31.02 15.49 -23.07
N ILE A 118 -30.28 16.03 -22.13
CA ILE A 118 -30.67 17.14 -21.26
C ILE A 118 -29.72 18.31 -21.53
N GLY A 119 -30.12 19.25 -22.40
CA GLY A 119 -29.28 20.39 -22.73
C GLY A 119 -27.95 20.00 -23.35
N PHE A 120 -26.86 20.35 -22.68
CA PHE A 120 -25.49 20.03 -23.13
C PHE A 120 -25.01 18.59 -22.76
N LEU A 121 -25.73 17.90 -21.88
CA LEU A 121 -25.36 16.56 -21.42
C LEU A 121 -26.09 15.50 -22.26
N LYS A 122 -25.31 14.66 -22.95
CA LYS A 122 -25.84 13.56 -23.77
C LYS A 122 -25.49 12.23 -23.06
N ILE A 123 -26.50 11.46 -22.75
CA ILE A 123 -26.30 10.10 -22.25
C ILE A 123 -26.41 9.14 -23.43
N THR A 124 -25.32 8.44 -23.74
CA THR A 124 -25.25 7.52 -24.86
C THR A 124 -25.25 6.06 -24.34
N GLN A 125 -25.73 5.13 -25.17
CA GLN A 125 -25.74 3.70 -24.80
C GLN A 125 -24.29 3.18 -24.62
N GLU A 126 -23.39 3.59 -25.49
CA GLU A 126 -21.96 3.25 -25.42
C GLU A 126 -21.30 3.90 -24.20
N GLY A 127 -21.72 5.13 -23.84
CA GLY A 127 -21.26 5.83 -22.65
C GLY A 127 -21.61 5.09 -21.35
N ILE A 128 -22.83 4.53 -21.25
CA ILE A 128 -23.25 3.73 -20.09
C ILE A 128 -22.40 2.44 -19.99
N ALA A 129 -22.22 1.74 -21.11
CA ALA A 129 -21.41 0.52 -21.13
C ALA A 129 -19.95 0.80 -20.73
N THR A 130 -19.34 1.81 -21.33
CA THR A 130 -17.95 2.22 -21.03
C THR A 130 -17.79 2.68 -19.58
N ALA A 131 -18.73 3.47 -19.07
CA ALA A 131 -18.74 3.91 -17.68
C ALA A 131 -18.83 2.73 -16.69
N CYS A 132 -19.68 1.74 -17.01
CA CYS A 132 -19.82 0.52 -16.19
C CYS A 132 -18.52 -0.32 -16.21
N PHE A 133 -17.94 -0.57 -17.39
CA PHE A 133 -16.68 -1.30 -17.50
C PHE A 133 -15.51 -0.58 -16.83
N MET A 134 -15.41 0.73 -16.95
CA MET A 134 -14.38 1.53 -16.28
C MET A 134 -14.56 1.50 -14.76
N GLY A 135 -15.79 1.63 -14.28
CA GLY A 135 -16.10 1.52 -12.84
C GLY A 135 -15.72 0.15 -12.27
N LEU A 136 -16.09 -0.94 -12.96
CA LEU A 136 -15.71 -2.29 -12.58
C LEU A 136 -14.19 -2.49 -12.63
N ARG A 137 -13.51 -1.99 -13.67
CA ARG A 137 -12.05 -2.05 -13.81
C ARG A 137 -11.36 -1.41 -12.62
N LEU A 138 -11.73 -0.19 -12.26
CA LEU A 138 -11.16 0.52 -11.12
C LEU A 138 -11.43 -0.22 -9.80
N MET A 139 -12.64 -0.73 -9.58
CA MET A 139 -12.94 -1.52 -8.38
C MET A 139 -12.07 -2.78 -8.30
N TYR A 140 -11.90 -3.50 -9.39
CA TYR A 140 -11.10 -4.73 -9.41
C TYR A 140 -9.60 -4.45 -9.21
N LEU A 141 -9.08 -3.35 -9.77
CA LEU A 141 -7.71 -2.90 -9.53
C LEU A 141 -7.46 -2.64 -8.03
N VAL A 142 -8.38 -1.93 -7.39
CA VAL A 142 -8.26 -1.60 -5.96
C VAL A 142 -8.37 -2.84 -5.09
N ILE A 143 -9.35 -3.70 -5.35
CA ILE A 143 -9.54 -4.93 -4.57
C ILE A 143 -8.35 -5.88 -4.78
N GLY A 144 -7.91 -6.07 -6.02
CA GLY A 144 -6.78 -6.95 -6.35
C GLY A 144 -5.46 -6.50 -5.71
N SER A 145 -5.16 -5.19 -5.76
CA SER A 145 -3.98 -4.65 -5.07
C SER A 145 -4.12 -4.71 -3.54
N SER A 146 -5.33 -4.53 -3.01
CA SER A 146 -5.60 -4.67 -1.57
C SER A 146 -5.37 -6.10 -1.07
N VAL A 147 -5.71 -7.12 -1.85
CA VAL A 147 -5.40 -8.53 -1.50
C VAL A 147 -3.90 -8.70 -1.30
N MET A 148 -3.08 -8.18 -2.20
CA MET A 148 -1.61 -8.25 -2.08
C MET A 148 -1.12 -7.51 -0.83
N THR A 149 -1.58 -6.29 -0.59
CA THR A 149 -1.14 -5.45 0.54
C THR A 149 -1.55 -6.05 1.89
N LEU A 150 -2.76 -6.62 1.99
CA LEU A 150 -3.26 -7.26 3.21
C LEU A 150 -2.60 -8.62 3.50
N THR A 151 -2.05 -9.29 2.48
CA THR A 151 -1.47 -10.64 2.64
C THR A 151 0.06 -10.66 2.65
N THR A 152 0.73 -9.50 2.45
CA THR A 152 2.19 -9.45 2.35
C THR A 152 2.72 -8.35 3.26
N THR A 153 3.69 -8.68 4.10
CA THR A 153 4.35 -7.66 4.94
C THR A 153 5.30 -6.80 4.10
N PRO A 154 5.54 -5.52 4.47
CA PRO A 154 6.47 -4.65 3.75
C PRO A 154 7.88 -5.25 3.58
N ASN A 155 8.39 -5.94 4.61
CA ASN A 155 9.69 -6.60 4.54
C ASN A 155 9.70 -7.76 3.52
N GLN A 156 8.63 -8.59 3.50
CA GLN A 156 8.49 -9.64 2.50
C GLN A 156 8.38 -9.07 1.08
N LEU A 157 7.67 -7.94 0.93
CA LEU A 157 7.55 -7.27 -0.35
C LEU A 157 8.91 -6.79 -0.86
N THR A 158 9.72 -6.19 0.01
CA THR A 158 11.09 -5.74 -0.32
C THR A 158 11.98 -6.91 -0.74
N ASP A 159 11.94 -8.03 -0.01
CA ASP A 159 12.68 -9.25 -0.35
C ASP A 159 12.21 -9.86 -1.68
N GLY A 160 10.90 -9.83 -1.94
CA GLY A 160 10.30 -10.28 -3.19
C GLY A 160 10.74 -9.41 -4.37
N LEU A 161 10.73 -8.08 -4.21
CA LEU A 161 11.18 -7.12 -5.22
C LEU A 161 12.66 -7.30 -5.55
N GLU A 162 13.54 -7.42 -4.55
CA GLU A 162 14.97 -7.65 -4.76
C GLU A 162 15.22 -8.86 -5.67
N LYS A 163 14.55 -9.94 -5.39
CA LYS A 163 14.73 -11.18 -6.18
C LYS A 163 14.04 -11.12 -7.54
N SER A 164 12.88 -10.46 -7.65
CA SER A 164 12.16 -10.31 -8.92
C SER A 164 12.87 -9.34 -9.86
N LEU A 165 13.45 -8.25 -9.32
CA LEU A 165 14.16 -7.23 -10.08
C LEU A 165 15.65 -7.54 -10.26
N GLY A 166 16.12 -8.72 -9.85
CA GLY A 166 17.52 -9.13 -9.99
C GLY A 166 18.07 -9.06 -11.41
N PHE A 167 17.19 -9.13 -12.44
CA PHE A 167 17.58 -8.96 -13.84
C PHE A 167 18.08 -7.53 -14.16
N LEU A 168 17.68 -6.53 -13.37
CA LEU A 168 18.14 -5.15 -13.53
C LEU A 168 19.62 -4.98 -13.16
N ASN A 169 20.21 -5.92 -12.43
CA ASN A 169 21.67 -5.91 -12.18
C ASN A 169 22.45 -5.97 -13.52
N ALA A 170 21.89 -6.56 -14.57
CA ALA A 170 22.48 -6.55 -15.90
C ALA A 170 22.53 -5.15 -16.53
N VAL A 171 21.69 -4.22 -16.07
CA VAL A 171 21.63 -2.81 -16.50
C VAL A 171 22.34 -1.89 -15.49
N HIS A 172 23.22 -2.45 -14.65
CA HIS A 172 24.00 -1.74 -13.62
C HIS A 172 23.14 -1.04 -12.54
N VAL A 173 21.90 -1.48 -12.30
CA VAL A 173 21.09 -1.00 -11.19
C VAL A 173 21.46 -1.79 -9.94
N PRO A 174 21.93 -1.15 -8.85
CA PRO A 174 22.33 -1.85 -7.62
C PRO A 174 21.11 -2.31 -6.80
N VAL A 175 20.38 -3.32 -7.31
CA VAL A 175 19.10 -3.79 -6.72
C VAL A 175 19.28 -4.28 -5.28
N HIS A 176 20.42 -4.93 -4.99
CA HIS A 176 20.71 -5.43 -3.65
C HIS A 176 20.87 -4.28 -2.64
N GLU A 177 21.61 -3.25 -3.00
CA GLU A 177 21.84 -2.07 -2.15
C GLU A 177 20.54 -1.32 -1.89
N ILE A 178 19.69 -1.16 -2.93
CA ILE A 178 18.37 -0.54 -2.81
C ILE A 178 17.48 -1.36 -1.85
N SER A 179 17.45 -2.67 -1.99
CA SER A 179 16.68 -3.54 -1.12
C SER A 179 17.16 -3.48 0.33
N MET A 180 18.47 -3.42 0.54
CA MET A 180 19.06 -3.27 1.87
C MET A 180 18.68 -1.92 2.49
N MET A 181 18.77 -0.81 1.73
CA MET A 181 18.34 0.52 2.19
C MET A 181 16.86 0.52 2.57
N MET A 182 15.99 -0.11 1.76
CA MET A 182 14.57 -0.25 2.07
C MET A 182 14.33 -1.04 3.35
N SER A 183 15.05 -2.15 3.56
CA SER A 183 14.92 -2.98 4.77
C SER A 183 15.37 -2.23 6.02
N ILE A 184 16.45 -1.43 5.93
CA ILE A 184 16.91 -0.56 7.00
C ILE A 184 15.89 0.55 7.28
N ALA A 185 15.37 1.20 6.24
CA ALA A 185 14.36 2.25 6.37
C ALA A 185 13.10 1.72 7.08
N LEU A 186 12.55 0.58 6.62
CA LEU A 186 11.38 -0.06 7.24
C LEU A 186 11.58 -0.40 8.73
N ARG A 187 12.81 -0.72 9.12
CA ARG A 187 13.16 -0.95 10.53
C ARG A 187 13.23 0.34 11.34
N PHE A 188 13.74 1.42 10.74
CA PHE A 188 13.91 2.69 11.43
C PHE A 188 12.64 3.52 11.51
N ILE A 189 11.67 3.35 10.61
CA ILE A 189 10.40 4.10 10.66
C ILE A 189 9.71 4.02 12.03
N PRO A 190 9.47 2.84 12.66
CA PRO A 190 8.86 2.79 13.99
C PRO A 190 9.68 3.54 15.04
N ILE A 191 11.00 3.38 14.99
CA ILE A 191 11.93 4.02 15.94
C ILE A 191 11.88 5.55 15.79
N LEU A 192 11.85 6.06 14.54
CA LEU A 192 11.75 7.50 14.27
C LEU A 192 10.39 8.07 14.66
N VAL A 193 9.31 7.30 14.52
CA VAL A 193 7.97 7.71 14.98
C VAL A 193 7.98 7.87 16.50
N GLU A 194 8.49 6.90 17.24
CA GLU A 194 8.62 7.02 18.72
C GLU A 194 9.51 8.19 19.14
N GLU A 195 10.60 8.43 18.41
CA GLU A 195 11.51 9.55 18.66
C GLU A 195 10.81 10.89 18.41
N THR A 196 10.04 10.97 17.32
CA THR A 196 9.23 12.16 16.98
C THR A 196 8.25 12.49 18.09
N ASP A 197 7.58 11.50 18.66
CA ASP A 197 6.67 11.68 19.78
C ASP A 197 7.37 12.23 21.02
N LYS A 198 8.55 11.70 21.34
CA LYS A 198 9.36 12.16 22.47
C LYS A 198 9.80 13.62 22.28
N ILE A 199 10.29 13.94 21.07
CA ILE A 199 10.71 15.31 20.74
C ILE A 199 9.50 16.26 20.78
N MET A 200 8.36 15.86 20.22
CA MET A 200 7.13 16.65 20.20
C MET A 200 6.68 16.98 21.62
N LYS A 201 6.61 15.97 22.51
CA LYS A 201 6.26 16.18 23.95
C LYS A 201 7.23 17.10 24.65
N ALA A 202 8.53 16.98 24.39
CA ALA A 202 9.55 17.84 24.94
C ALA A 202 9.41 19.30 24.45
N GLN A 203 9.10 19.52 23.18
CA GLN A 203 8.89 20.85 22.61
C GLN A 203 7.60 21.50 23.11
N MET A 204 6.51 20.72 23.26
CA MET A 204 5.27 21.21 23.88
C MET A 204 5.50 21.66 25.34
N ALA A 205 6.30 20.91 26.09
CA ALA A 205 6.68 21.32 27.48
C ALA A 205 7.50 22.60 27.48
N ARG A 206 8.17 22.97 26.39
CA ARG A 206 8.89 24.27 26.23
C ARG A 206 7.99 25.38 25.66
N GLY A 207 6.69 25.14 25.51
CA GLY A 207 5.72 26.11 25.02
C GLY A 207 5.55 26.16 23.51
N ALA A 208 6.05 25.19 22.79
CA ALA A 208 5.78 25.08 21.34
C ALA A 208 4.32 24.66 21.10
N ASP A 209 3.64 25.38 20.21
CA ASP A 209 2.28 25.09 19.78
C ASP A 209 2.30 24.61 18.33
N PHE A 210 1.81 23.38 18.10
CA PHE A 210 1.74 22.73 16.78
C PHE A 210 0.35 22.77 16.16
N GLU A 211 -0.69 23.16 16.92
CA GLU A 211 -2.08 23.06 16.49
C GLU A 211 -2.67 24.38 16.03
N THR A 212 -2.26 25.52 16.65
CA THR A 212 -2.83 26.82 16.35
C THR A 212 -2.05 27.59 15.30
N GLY A 213 -2.74 28.41 14.50
CA GLY A 213 -2.14 29.33 13.54
C GLY A 213 -2.34 28.96 12.06
N ASN A 214 -1.85 29.88 11.18
CA ASN A 214 -1.88 29.73 9.74
C ASN A 214 -0.92 28.62 9.26
N LEU A 215 -1.11 28.09 8.04
CA LEU A 215 -0.27 27.04 7.43
C LEU A 215 1.24 27.37 7.52
N ILE A 216 1.62 28.64 7.30
CA ILE A 216 3.01 29.09 7.38
C ILE A 216 3.54 29.05 8.83
N GLN A 217 2.70 29.43 9.80
CA GLN A 217 3.06 29.35 11.23
C GLN A 217 3.20 27.89 11.68
N LYS A 218 2.30 27.01 11.25
CA LYS A 218 2.41 25.55 11.48
C LYS A 218 3.68 24.96 10.89
N ALA A 219 4.04 25.32 9.66
CA ALA A 219 5.29 24.89 9.05
C ALA A 219 6.51 25.36 9.84
N LYS A 220 6.51 26.63 10.32
CA LYS A 220 7.60 27.20 11.13
C LYS A 220 7.69 26.53 12.51
N SER A 221 6.57 26.19 13.14
CA SER A 221 6.55 25.48 14.43
C SER A 221 7.06 24.05 14.34
N MET A 222 7.05 23.42 13.15
CA MET A 222 7.62 22.08 12.93
C MET A 222 9.17 22.08 12.84
N VAL A 223 9.82 23.21 12.58
CA VAL A 223 11.31 23.29 12.48
C VAL A 223 12.01 22.81 13.75
N PRO A 224 11.61 23.24 14.98
CA PRO A 224 12.19 22.74 16.22
C PRO A 224 12.04 21.24 16.46
N LEU A 225 11.14 20.58 15.75
CA LEU A 225 10.96 19.14 15.77
C LEU A 225 11.85 18.44 14.72
N LEU A 226 11.96 19.02 13.53
CA LEU A 226 12.73 18.44 12.43
C LEU A 226 14.23 18.44 12.73
N VAL A 227 14.80 19.53 13.26
CA VAL A 227 16.25 19.64 13.51
C VAL A 227 16.77 18.55 14.46
N PRO A 228 16.18 18.33 15.65
CA PRO A 228 16.61 17.25 16.54
C PRO A 228 16.42 15.85 15.92
N LEU A 229 15.33 15.66 15.16
CA LEU A 229 15.06 14.41 14.47
C LEU A 229 16.13 14.07 13.43
N PHE A 230 16.55 15.08 12.63
CA PHE A 230 17.65 14.90 11.68
C PHE A 230 18.96 14.54 12.39
N ILE A 231 19.32 15.24 13.46
CA ILE A 231 20.55 14.97 14.23
C ILE A 231 20.50 13.54 14.77
N SER A 232 19.35 13.09 15.32
CA SER A 232 19.17 11.72 15.81
C SER A 232 19.31 10.69 14.68
N ALA A 233 18.68 10.95 13.52
CA ALA A 233 18.75 10.07 12.36
C ALA A 233 20.18 9.92 11.83
N PHE A 234 20.94 11.03 11.70
CA PHE A 234 22.34 10.97 11.28
C PHE A 234 23.23 10.22 12.28
N ARG A 235 23.05 10.45 13.58
CA ARG A 235 23.78 9.71 14.62
C ARG A 235 23.53 8.19 14.49
N ARG A 236 22.28 7.79 14.35
CA ARG A 236 21.91 6.37 14.15
C ARG A 236 22.48 5.79 12.85
N ALA A 237 22.52 6.58 11.78
CA ALA A 237 23.13 6.15 10.51
C ALA A 237 24.62 5.92 10.67
N THR A 238 25.33 6.81 11.40
CA THR A 238 26.76 6.66 11.71
C THR A 238 27.02 5.43 12.58
N ASP A 239 26.23 5.23 13.64
CA ASP A 239 26.34 4.07 14.52
C ASP A 239 26.11 2.76 13.74
N LEU A 240 25.11 2.74 12.84
CA LEU A 240 24.85 1.59 11.97
C LEU A 240 26.01 1.33 11.01
N ALA A 241 26.57 2.38 10.38
CA ALA A 241 27.72 2.26 9.47
C ALA A 241 28.92 1.65 10.19
N MET A 242 29.28 2.17 11.37
CA MET A 242 30.37 1.61 12.19
C MET A 242 30.09 0.14 12.58
N ALA A 243 28.86 -0.19 12.94
CA ALA A 243 28.49 -1.56 13.26
C ALA A 243 28.58 -2.50 12.04
N MET A 244 28.29 -2.01 10.84
CA MET A 244 28.42 -2.77 9.60
C MET A 244 29.90 -2.99 9.23
N GLU A 245 30.73 -1.96 9.36
CA GLU A 245 32.18 -2.04 9.16
C GLU A 245 32.83 -3.03 10.14
N ALA A 246 32.47 -2.97 11.42
CA ALA A 246 32.95 -3.91 12.44
C ALA A 246 32.55 -5.36 12.14
N ARG A 247 31.49 -5.58 11.38
CA ARG A 247 31.04 -6.91 10.90
C ARG A 247 31.61 -7.26 9.52
N CYS A 248 32.60 -6.53 9.03
CA CYS A 248 33.25 -6.75 7.75
C CYS A 248 32.27 -6.74 6.57
N TYR A 249 31.28 -5.84 6.59
CA TYR A 249 30.38 -5.67 5.46
C TYR A 249 31.12 -5.12 4.22
N ARG A 250 31.09 -5.85 3.11
CA ARG A 250 31.78 -5.52 1.83
C ARG A 250 30.84 -5.45 0.64
N GLY A 251 29.57 -5.09 0.86
CA GLY A 251 28.57 -5.04 -0.22
C GLY A 251 27.78 -6.33 -0.36
N GLY A 252 27.16 -6.52 -1.53
CA GLY A 252 26.21 -7.62 -1.80
C GLY A 252 26.85 -8.91 -2.31
N GLU A 253 28.09 -8.86 -2.81
CA GLU A 253 28.74 -10.02 -3.42
C GLU A 253 29.09 -11.10 -2.40
N GLY A 254 28.77 -12.36 -2.71
CA GLY A 254 29.07 -13.51 -1.86
C GLY A 254 28.22 -13.63 -0.59
N ARG A 255 27.21 -12.79 -0.38
CA ARG A 255 26.39 -12.77 0.82
C ARG A 255 25.22 -13.76 0.74
N THR A 256 24.99 -14.52 1.83
CA THR A 256 23.84 -15.39 2.00
C THR A 256 22.79 -14.78 2.94
N LYS A 257 21.50 -15.00 2.67
CA LYS A 257 20.42 -14.59 3.57
C LYS A 257 20.15 -15.67 4.62
N MET A 258 19.94 -15.28 5.88
CA MET A 258 19.56 -16.22 6.96
C MET A 258 18.22 -16.93 6.67
N LYS A 259 17.28 -16.25 6.02
CA LYS A 259 16.00 -16.82 5.60
C LYS A 259 15.86 -16.62 4.08
N PRO A 260 16.46 -17.50 3.26
CA PRO A 260 16.33 -17.40 1.82
C PRO A 260 14.92 -17.72 1.39
N LEU A 261 14.40 -16.95 0.42
CA LEU A 261 13.14 -17.26 -0.25
C LEU A 261 13.31 -18.56 -1.04
N LYS A 262 12.44 -19.53 -0.80
CA LYS A 262 12.42 -20.83 -1.50
C LYS A 262 11.06 -21.08 -2.08
N TYR A 263 11.00 -21.43 -3.38
CA TYR A 263 9.76 -21.84 -4.00
C TYR A 263 9.27 -23.17 -3.42
N GLU A 264 8.00 -23.19 -3.03
CA GLU A 264 7.31 -24.38 -2.58
C GLU A 264 6.39 -24.93 -3.66
N LYS A 265 5.90 -26.17 -3.49
CA LYS A 265 4.93 -26.80 -4.41
C LYS A 265 3.64 -25.95 -4.59
N ARG A 266 3.33 -25.10 -3.60
CA ARG A 266 2.18 -24.17 -3.65
C ARG A 266 2.39 -23.07 -4.69
N ASP A 267 3.62 -22.56 -4.80
CA ASP A 267 3.96 -21.49 -5.74
C ASP A 267 3.88 -21.98 -7.20
N HIS A 268 4.34 -23.21 -7.47
CA HIS A 268 4.20 -23.82 -8.80
C HIS A 268 2.73 -24.01 -9.19
N LYS A 269 1.86 -24.43 -8.25
CA LYS A 269 0.41 -24.50 -8.50
C LYS A 269 -0.18 -23.13 -8.80
N ALA A 270 0.27 -22.07 -8.10
CA ALA A 270 -0.19 -20.72 -8.35
C ALA A 270 0.22 -20.23 -9.74
N TYR A 271 1.45 -20.47 -10.18
CA TYR A 271 1.88 -20.15 -11.55
C TYR A 271 1.05 -20.86 -12.62
N LEU A 272 0.70 -22.13 -12.38
CA LEU A 272 -0.21 -22.87 -13.28
C LEU A 272 -1.60 -22.22 -13.35
N VAL A 273 -2.16 -21.81 -12.20
CA VAL A 273 -3.44 -21.09 -12.13
C VAL A 273 -3.37 -19.75 -12.88
N TYR A 274 -2.26 -19.00 -12.72
CA TYR A 274 -2.07 -17.74 -13.45
C TYR A 274 -1.95 -17.96 -14.97
N ALA A 275 -1.27 -19.02 -15.40
CA ALA A 275 -1.16 -19.37 -16.82
C ALA A 275 -2.53 -19.73 -17.41
N VAL A 276 -3.30 -20.59 -16.72
CA VAL A 276 -4.68 -20.94 -17.14
C VAL A 276 -5.57 -19.70 -17.19
N TYR A 277 -5.49 -18.84 -16.18
CA TYR A 277 -6.24 -17.58 -16.14
C TYR A 277 -5.91 -16.67 -17.34
N LEU A 278 -4.62 -16.47 -17.65
CA LEU A 278 -4.19 -15.69 -18.82
C LEU A 278 -4.70 -16.28 -20.13
N VAL A 279 -4.57 -17.59 -20.30
CA VAL A 279 -5.08 -18.28 -21.51
C VAL A 279 -6.58 -18.05 -21.65
N LEU A 280 -7.36 -18.17 -20.56
CA LEU A 280 -8.80 -17.91 -20.59
C LEU A 280 -9.14 -16.46 -20.96
N ILE A 281 -8.41 -15.47 -20.44
CA ILE A 281 -8.61 -14.06 -20.79
C ILE A 281 -8.29 -13.80 -22.27
N VAL A 282 -7.15 -14.30 -22.75
CA VAL A 282 -6.72 -14.13 -24.15
C VAL A 282 -7.71 -14.82 -25.09
N THR A 283 -8.11 -16.04 -24.78
CA THR A 283 -9.10 -16.79 -25.58
C THR A 283 -10.46 -16.11 -25.57
N GLY A 284 -10.92 -15.61 -24.42
CA GLY A 284 -12.17 -14.86 -24.31
C GLY A 284 -12.15 -13.55 -25.10
N ARG A 285 -10.99 -12.90 -25.22
CA ARG A 285 -10.83 -11.68 -26.03
C ARG A 285 -10.83 -11.97 -27.54
N ILE A 286 -10.27 -13.13 -27.96
CA ILE A 286 -10.17 -13.48 -29.39
C ILE A 286 -11.51 -14.01 -29.93
N LEU A 287 -12.28 -14.70 -29.09
CA LEU A 287 -13.54 -15.35 -29.51
C LEU A 287 -14.74 -14.40 -29.46
N PHE A 288 -14.68 -13.38 -28.63
CA PHE A 288 -15.75 -12.41 -28.40
C PHE A 288 -15.25 -10.98 -28.56
#